data_aac931df824e53da726ce05c61fe11cf
#
_entry.id   aac931df824e53da726ce05c61fe11cf
#
_cell.length_a   1.000
_cell.length_b   1.000
_cell.length_c   1.000
_cell.angle_alpha   90.00
_cell.angle_beta   90.00
_cell.angle_gamma   90.00
#
_symmetry.space_group_name_H-M   'P 1'
#
loop_
_entity.id
_entity.type
_entity.pdbx_description
1 polymer ?
#
loop_
_entity_poly.entity_id
_entity_poly.type
_entity_poly.pdbx_seq_one_letter_code
_entity_poly.pdbx_strand_id
1 'polypeptide(L)'
;MINYITAPFKWFFKLEAASGLILLIAAIIALLWSNSSVGYLYFDILNTHFSIGIKNFILDLSVLHWINDVLMAVFFFVVTLEIKREFIQGELSRPKQALLPIIGAVGGMAVPAAIYIIINLETGYTLKGWAIPSATDIAFSIGVLSLLGSRVPISLKIFLTALAIIDDLGAIIIIAFFYSTELQYTFLLLMLLSFLILIFLNKLGFRRFFPYFFIGILLWFFTHGSGIHSTISGVLLACAIPHKNSEKG
;
A
#
# COMPACT_ATOMS: atom_id res chain seq x y z
N MET A 1 -0.14 -5.30 -37.90
CA MET A 1 0.07 -4.06 -37.12
C MET A 1 -0.71 -4.04 -35.80
N ILE A 2 -1.95 -4.51 -35.74
CA ILE A 2 -2.74 -4.60 -34.48
C ILE A 2 -2.08 -5.48 -33.41
N ASN A 3 -1.43 -6.57 -33.78
CA ASN A 3 -0.77 -7.47 -32.81
C ASN A 3 0.40 -6.84 -32.05
N TYR A 4 1.09 -5.84 -32.59
CA TYR A 4 2.20 -5.14 -31.90
C TYR A 4 1.69 -4.18 -30.82
N ILE A 5 0.49 -3.62 -30.97
CA ILE A 5 -0.11 -2.70 -30.00
C ILE A 5 -0.78 -3.51 -28.87
N THR A 6 -1.32 -4.68 -29.16
CA THR A 6 -2.01 -5.52 -28.17
C THR A 6 -1.06 -6.44 -27.39
N ALA A 7 0.16 -6.69 -27.89
CA ALA A 7 1.14 -7.55 -27.22
C ALA A 7 1.55 -7.05 -25.81
N PRO A 8 1.88 -5.75 -25.60
CA PRO A 8 2.20 -5.25 -24.26
C PRO A 8 0.99 -5.30 -23.30
N PHE A 9 -0.23 -5.08 -23.80
CA PHE A 9 -1.44 -5.22 -22.98
C PHE A 9 -1.72 -6.68 -22.59
N LYS A 10 -1.58 -7.62 -23.53
CA LYS A 10 -1.71 -9.06 -23.22
C LYS A 10 -0.62 -9.54 -22.27
N TRP A 11 0.57 -9.00 -22.38
CA TRP A 11 1.68 -9.30 -21.47
C TRP A 11 1.43 -8.72 -20.08
N PHE A 12 0.93 -7.47 -19.98
CA PHE A 12 0.56 -6.82 -18.73
C PHE A 12 -0.55 -7.57 -17.97
N PHE A 13 -1.62 -8.00 -18.66
CA PHE A 13 -2.67 -8.83 -18.05
C PHE A 13 -2.16 -10.23 -17.65
N LYS A 14 -1.20 -10.79 -18.36
CA LYS A 14 -0.53 -12.03 -17.95
C LYS A 14 0.37 -11.82 -16.73
N LEU A 15 0.97 -10.66 -16.58
CA LEU A 15 1.79 -10.31 -15.42
C LEU A 15 0.94 -10.13 -14.16
N GLU A 16 -0.23 -9.50 -14.24
CA GLU A 16 -1.13 -9.37 -13.09
C GLU A 16 -1.62 -10.75 -12.60
N ALA A 17 -2.06 -11.60 -13.52
CA ALA A 17 -2.43 -12.98 -13.16
C ALA A 17 -1.25 -13.78 -12.60
N ALA A 18 -0.04 -13.59 -13.11
CA ALA A 18 1.16 -14.25 -12.62
C ALA A 18 1.57 -13.71 -11.24
N SER A 19 1.47 -12.40 -10.99
CA SER A 19 1.78 -11.81 -9.69
C SER A 19 0.85 -12.32 -8.59
N GLY A 20 -0.46 -12.37 -8.85
CA GLY A 20 -1.44 -12.93 -7.92
C GLY A 20 -1.20 -14.41 -7.62
N LEU A 21 -0.81 -15.20 -8.64
CA LEU A 21 -0.48 -16.63 -8.45
C LEU A 21 0.79 -16.81 -7.62
N ILE A 22 1.84 -16.03 -7.89
CA ILE A 22 3.09 -16.05 -7.10
C ILE A 22 2.81 -15.67 -5.65
N LEU A 23 2.00 -14.64 -5.42
CA LEU A 23 1.60 -14.20 -4.08
C LEU A 23 0.85 -15.31 -3.34
N LEU A 24 -0.12 -15.97 -4.00
CA LEU A 24 -0.85 -17.09 -3.43
C LEU A 24 0.07 -18.26 -3.04
N ILE A 25 1.00 -18.63 -3.94
CA ILE A 25 1.97 -19.71 -3.67
C ILE A 25 2.88 -19.31 -2.50
N ALA A 26 3.38 -18.07 -2.48
CA ALA A 26 4.22 -17.57 -1.39
C ALA A 26 3.47 -17.58 -0.04
N ALA A 27 2.20 -17.18 -0.02
CA ALA A 27 1.37 -17.22 1.18
C ALA A 27 1.15 -18.65 1.69
N ILE A 28 0.86 -19.61 0.79
CA ILE A 28 0.72 -21.02 1.14
C ILE A 28 2.04 -21.57 1.71
N ILE A 29 3.17 -21.30 1.06
CA ILE A 29 4.49 -21.72 1.54
C ILE A 29 4.77 -21.14 2.94
N ALA A 30 4.51 -19.84 3.15
CA ALA A 30 4.71 -19.19 4.43
C ALA A 30 3.83 -19.80 5.53
N LEU A 31 2.56 -20.07 5.25
CA LEU A 31 1.63 -20.73 6.18
C LEU A 31 2.08 -22.15 6.53
N LEU A 32 2.47 -22.94 5.55
CA LEU A 32 2.95 -24.30 5.78
C LEU A 32 4.26 -24.31 6.56
N TRP A 33 5.19 -23.42 6.23
CA TRP A 33 6.48 -23.31 6.91
C TRP A 33 6.32 -22.85 8.36
N SER A 34 5.62 -21.75 8.60
CA SER A 34 5.41 -21.19 9.94
C SER A 34 4.70 -22.14 10.90
N ASN A 35 3.86 -23.05 10.39
CA ASN A 35 3.13 -24.06 11.17
C ASN A 35 3.79 -25.45 11.17
N SER A 36 4.97 -25.59 10.55
CA SER A 36 5.72 -26.85 10.52
C SER A 36 6.61 -27.04 11.77
N SER A 37 7.18 -28.22 11.93
CA SER A 37 8.18 -28.53 12.97
C SER A 37 9.45 -27.65 12.88
N VAL A 38 9.72 -27.08 11.71
CA VAL A 38 10.85 -26.16 11.45
C VAL A 38 10.38 -24.69 11.39
N GLY A 39 9.20 -24.38 11.89
CA GLY A 39 8.64 -23.01 11.92
C GLY A 39 9.49 -22.03 12.70
N TYR A 40 10.28 -22.50 13.68
CA TYR A 40 11.23 -21.64 14.40
C TYR A 40 12.22 -20.94 13.47
N LEU A 41 12.70 -21.62 12.40
CA LEU A 41 13.60 -21.00 11.41
C LEU A 41 12.92 -19.86 10.66
N TYR A 42 11.64 -19.95 10.38
CA TYR A 42 10.87 -18.87 9.74
C TYR A 42 10.89 -17.61 10.62
N PHE A 43 10.61 -17.76 11.91
CA PHE A 43 10.62 -16.65 12.86
C PHE A 43 12.02 -16.12 13.14
N ASP A 44 13.05 -17.00 13.21
CA ASP A 44 14.44 -16.59 13.38
C ASP A 44 14.92 -15.72 12.19
N ILE A 45 14.59 -16.10 10.96
CA ILE A 45 14.90 -15.29 9.78
C ILE A 45 14.24 -13.92 9.87
N LEU A 46 12.94 -13.85 10.20
CA LEU A 46 12.21 -12.59 10.32
C LEU A 46 12.76 -11.69 11.42
N ASN A 47 13.27 -12.27 12.51
CA ASN A 47 13.86 -11.56 13.63
C ASN A 47 15.36 -11.27 13.45
N THR A 48 15.99 -11.80 12.39
CA THR A 48 17.38 -11.48 12.10
C THR A 48 17.54 -10.00 11.82
N HIS A 49 18.48 -9.34 12.48
CA HIS A 49 18.75 -7.92 12.35
C HIS A 49 19.67 -7.65 11.16
N PHE A 50 19.33 -6.67 10.38
CA PHE A 50 20.14 -6.17 9.28
C PHE A 50 20.38 -4.68 9.46
N SER A 51 21.66 -4.34 9.76
CA SER A 51 22.06 -2.98 10.10
C SER A 51 22.70 -2.29 8.88
N ILE A 52 22.18 -1.11 8.52
CA ILE A 52 22.76 -0.25 7.51
C ILE A 52 23.11 1.08 8.14
N GLY A 53 24.36 1.55 7.99
CA GLY A 53 24.72 2.86 8.49
C GLY A 53 26.20 3.14 8.51
N ILE A 54 26.53 4.37 8.93
CA ILE A 54 27.91 4.86 9.06
C ILE A 54 28.06 5.49 10.44
N LYS A 55 28.98 5.00 11.25
CA LYS A 55 29.31 5.50 12.59
C LYS A 55 28.08 5.61 13.52
N ASN A 56 27.65 6.84 13.80
CA ASN A 56 26.56 7.15 14.75
C ASN A 56 25.16 7.10 14.11
N PHE A 57 25.06 6.89 12.79
CA PHE A 57 23.82 6.76 12.05
C PHE A 57 23.68 5.30 11.58
N ILE A 58 23.33 4.42 12.50
CA ILE A 58 23.06 3.01 12.20
C ILE A 58 21.56 2.80 12.30
N LEU A 59 20.97 2.39 11.19
CA LEU A 59 19.60 1.89 11.14
C LEU A 59 19.67 0.38 11.31
N ASP A 60 19.32 -0.10 12.49
CA ASP A 60 19.33 -1.51 12.85
C ASP A 60 17.89 -2.02 12.95
N LEU A 61 17.45 -2.74 11.92
CA LEU A 61 16.09 -3.24 11.82
C LEU A 61 16.09 -4.74 11.56
N SER A 62 15.12 -5.46 12.14
CA SER A 62 14.89 -6.85 11.77
C SER A 62 14.37 -6.96 10.34
N VAL A 63 14.53 -8.14 9.71
CA VAL A 63 13.98 -8.43 8.37
C VAL A 63 12.48 -8.14 8.33
N LEU A 64 11.74 -8.47 9.39
CA LEU A 64 10.32 -8.15 9.52
C LEU A 64 10.06 -6.64 9.43
N HIS A 65 10.85 -5.81 10.11
CA HIS A 65 10.72 -4.36 10.06
C HIS A 65 11.13 -3.81 8.68
N TRP A 66 12.18 -4.37 8.03
CA TRP A 66 12.53 -3.98 6.67
C TRP A 66 11.38 -4.21 5.69
N ILE A 67 10.67 -5.33 5.83
CA ILE A 67 9.49 -5.63 5.00
C ILE A 67 8.35 -4.66 5.33
N ASN A 68 8.00 -4.51 6.60
CA ASN A 68 6.81 -3.75 7.02
C ASN A 68 6.99 -2.23 6.90
N ASP A 69 8.20 -1.71 7.01
CA ASP A 69 8.45 -0.26 7.00
C ASP A 69 8.95 0.23 5.65
N VAL A 70 9.87 -0.51 5.00
CA VAL A 70 10.47 -0.06 3.72
C VAL A 70 9.68 -0.58 2.53
N LEU A 71 9.50 -1.90 2.42
CA LEU A 71 8.81 -2.48 1.26
C LEU A 71 7.34 -2.08 1.22
N MET A 72 6.68 -2.02 2.39
CA MET A 72 5.30 -1.54 2.47
C MET A 72 5.17 -0.04 2.16
N ALA A 73 6.18 0.79 2.49
CA ALA A 73 6.18 2.19 2.06
C ALA A 73 6.26 2.31 0.53
N VAL A 74 7.08 1.47 -0.14
CA VAL A 74 7.12 1.40 -1.60
C VAL A 74 5.78 0.91 -2.17
N PHE A 75 5.17 -0.09 -1.56
CA PHE A 75 3.85 -0.59 -1.95
C PHE A 75 2.80 0.53 -1.88
N PHE A 76 2.66 1.21 -0.74
CA PHE A 76 1.71 2.30 -0.58
C PHE A 76 2.02 3.51 -1.49
N PHE A 77 3.29 3.73 -1.82
CA PHE A 77 3.67 4.71 -2.83
C PHE A 77 3.07 4.38 -4.20
N VAL A 78 3.22 3.14 -4.66
CA VAL A 78 2.69 2.69 -5.95
C VAL A 78 1.15 2.73 -5.96
N VAL A 79 0.52 2.18 -4.91
CA VAL A 79 -0.94 2.19 -4.76
C VAL A 79 -1.49 3.61 -4.75
N THR A 80 -0.86 4.53 -4.03
CA THR A 80 -1.30 5.93 -3.98
C THR A 80 -1.14 6.64 -5.34
N LEU A 81 -0.11 6.31 -6.12
CA LEU A 81 0.00 6.81 -7.50
C LEU A 81 -1.15 6.28 -8.37
N GLU A 82 -1.54 5.03 -8.20
CA GLU A 82 -2.67 4.43 -8.89
C GLU A 82 -3.99 5.07 -8.47
N ILE A 83 -4.23 5.22 -7.17
CA ILE A 83 -5.36 5.97 -6.61
C ILE A 83 -5.44 7.37 -7.24
N LYS A 84 -4.32 8.09 -7.28
CA LYS A 84 -4.25 9.44 -7.87
C LYS A 84 -4.61 9.44 -9.35
N ARG A 85 -4.14 8.46 -10.12
CA ARG A 85 -4.49 8.29 -11.53
C ARG A 85 -6.00 8.05 -11.70
N GLU A 86 -6.58 7.16 -10.91
CA GLU A 86 -8.01 6.83 -10.97
C GLU A 86 -8.91 8.01 -10.61
N PHE A 87 -8.52 8.83 -9.63
CA PHE A 87 -9.25 10.06 -9.29
C PHE A 87 -9.17 11.15 -10.36
N ILE A 88 -8.04 11.23 -11.10
CA ILE A 88 -7.85 12.30 -12.10
C ILE A 88 -8.39 11.88 -13.48
N GLN A 89 -8.19 10.62 -13.89
CA GLN A 89 -8.44 10.16 -15.26
C GLN A 89 -9.26 8.87 -15.36
N GLY A 90 -9.52 8.20 -14.24
CA GLY A 90 -10.18 6.89 -14.19
C GLY A 90 -11.66 6.94 -13.82
N GLU A 91 -12.20 5.80 -13.46
CA GLU A 91 -13.62 5.60 -13.12
C GLU A 91 -14.04 6.37 -11.85
N LEU A 92 -13.10 6.59 -10.90
CA LEU A 92 -13.36 7.37 -9.68
C LEU A 92 -13.46 8.88 -9.93
N SER A 93 -13.11 9.36 -11.14
CA SER A 93 -13.29 10.77 -11.52
C SER A 93 -14.77 11.17 -11.65
N ARG A 94 -15.67 10.20 -11.82
CA ARG A 94 -17.11 10.41 -11.98
C ARG A 94 -17.87 10.01 -10.73
N PRO A 95 -18.44 10.98 -9.96
CA PRO A 95 -19.07 10.69 -8.66
C PRO A 95 -20.17 9.62 -8.70
N LYS A 96 -20.95 9.57 -9.80
CA LYS A 96 -22.02 8.58 -9.96
C LYS A 96 -21.52 7.15 -10.10
N GLN A 97 -20.34 6.95 -10.71
CA GLN A 97 -19.72 5.63 -10.90
C GLN A 97 -18.93 5.21 -9.67
N ALA A 98 -18.36 6.16 -8.93
CA ALA A 98 -17.62 5.92 -7.71
C ALA A 98 -18.51 5.55 -6.50
N LEU A 99 -19.80 5.95 -6.49
CA LEU A 99 -20.68 5.79 -5.34
C LEU A 99 -20.83 4.34 -4.90
N LEU A 100 -21.05 3.41 -5.83
CA LEU A 100 -21.24 1.99 -5.50
C LEU A 100 -19.97 1.34 -4.95
N PRO A 101 -18.77 1.50 -5.55
CA PRO A 101 -17.52 1.07 -4.93
C PRO A 101 -17.25 1.69 -3.56
N ILE A 102 -17.55 2.97 -3.35
CA ILE A 102 -17.38 3.64 -2.05
C ILE A 102 -18.26 2.98 -0.97
N ILE A 103 -19.54 2.80 -1.25
CA ILE A 103 -20.47 2.16 -0.29
C ILE A 103 -20.02 0.72 -0.02
N GLY A 104 -19.61 -0.01 -1.07
CA GLY A 104 -19.10 -1.37 -0.95
C GLY A 104 -17.84 -1.46 -0.08
N ALA A 105 -16.87 -0.56 -0.28
CA ALA A 105 -15.64 -0.52 0.51
C ALA A 105 -15.91 -0.15 1.97
N VAL A 106 -16.71 0.90 2.22
CA VAL A 106 -17.09 1.28 3.59
C VAL A 106 -17.80 0.14 4.32
N GLY A 107 -18.74 -0.55 3.64
CA GLY A 107 -19.41 -1.72 4.21
C GLY A 107 -18.46 -2.90 4.44
N GLY A 108 -17.56 -3.15 3.46
CA GLY A 108 -16.54 -4.19 3.52
C GLY A 108 -15.51 -4.01 4.63
N MET A 109 -15.19 -2.76 4.99
CA MET A 109 -14.34 -2.44 6.14
C MET A 109 -15.12 -2.44 7.46
N ALA A 110 -16.28 -1.77 7.52
CA ALA A 110 -17.00 -1.55 8.76
C ALA A 110 -17.62 -2.83 9.33
N VAL A 111 -18.18 -3.70 8.49
CA VAL A 111 -18.89 -4.91 8.96
C VAL A 111 -17.92 -5.94 9.57
N PRO A 112 -16.82 -6.34 8.92
CA PRO A 112 -15.86 -7.25 9.54
C PRO A 112 -15.21 -6.66 10.79
N ALA A 113 -14.89 -5.36 10.80
CA ALA A 113 -14.36 -4.67 11.97
C ALA A 113 -15.36 -4.72 13.15
N ALA A 114 -16.64 -4.44 12.92
CA ALA A 114 -17.68 -4.52 13.94
C ALA A 114 -17.85 -5.95 14.49
N ILE A 115 -17.87 -6.96 13.62
CA ILE A 115 -17.95 -8.37 14.02
C ILE A 115 -16.73 -8.73 14.88
N TYR A 116 -15.53 -8.32 14.47
CA TYR A 116 -14.31 -8.58 15.21
C TYR A 116 -14.35 -7.95 16.62
N ILE A 117 -14.77 -6.69 16.70
CA ILE A 117 -14.91 -5.97 17.98
C ILE A 117 -15.91 -6.70 18.88
N ILE A 118 -17.09 -7.07 18.39
CA ILE A 118 -18.14 -7.74 19.17
C ILE A 118 -17.64 -9.07 19.76
N ILE A 119 -16.91 -9.86 18.95
CA ILE A 119 -16.40 -11.17 19.39
C ILE A 119 -15.27 -11.01 20.43
N ASN A 120 -14.48 -9.92 20.34
CA ASN A 120 -13.30 -9.70 21.18
C ASN A 120 -13.51 -8.68 22.30
N LEU A 121 -14.74 -8.29 22.63
CA LEU A 121 -15.05 -7.28 23.65
C LEU A 121 -14.45 -7.59 25.02
N GLU A 122 -14.36 -8.86 25.38
CA GLU A 122 -13.86 -9.29 26.71
C GLU A 122 -12.33 -9.37 26.79
N THR A 123 -11.63 -9.33 25.66
CA THR A 123 -10.17 -9.50 25.58
C THR A 123 -9.51 -8.21 25.08
N GLY A 124 -9.16 -7.31 26.01
CA GLY A 124 -8.59 -5.99 25.67
C GLY A 124 -7.34 -6.00 24.79
N TYR A 125 -6.54 -7.08 24.82
CA TYR A 125 -5.35 -7.22 23.94
C TYR A 125 -5.73 -7.48 22.48
N THR A 126 -6.67 -8.37 22.23
CA THR A 126 -7.11 -8.72 20.87
C THR A 126 -7.89 -7.60 20.19
N LEU A 127 -8.53 -6.71 20.96
CA LEU A 127 -9.23 -5.55 20.40
C LEU A 127 -8.36 -4.65 19.52
N LYS A 128 -7.04 -4.61 19.76
CA LYS A 128 -6.12 -3.84 18.92
C LYS A 128 -6.07 -4.32 17.46
N GLY A 129 -6.48 -5.57 17.20
CA GLY A 129 -6.52 -6.17 15.86
C GLY A 129 -7.80 -5.90 15.06
N TRP A 130 -8.68 -4.99 15.49
CA TRP A 130 -10.00 -4.77 14.90
C TRP A 130 -9.98 -4.45 13.39
N ALA A 131 -8.91 -3.83 12.92
CA ALA A 131 -8.76 -3.45 11.51
C ALA A 131 -8.20 -4.58 10.63
N ILE A 132 -7.64 -5.67 11.21
CA ILE A 132 -7.04 -6.77 10.43
C ILE A 132 -8.03 -7.39 9.44
N PRO A 133 -9.27 -7.76 9.83
CA PRO A 133 -10.20 -8.40 8.91
C PRO A 133 -10.83 -7.44 7.88
N SER A 134 -10.56 -6.14 7.98
CA SER A 134 -11.06 -5.15 7.02
C SER A 134 -10.05 -4.81 5.91
N ALA A 135 -8.83 -5.35 5.96
CA ALA A 135 -7.83 -5.11 4.91
C ALA A 135 -8.07 -6.04 3.71
N THR A 136 -7.99 -5.47 2.50
CA THR A 136 -8.16 -6.19 1.22
C THR A 136 -6.85 -6.19 0.44
N ASP A 137 -6.54 -7.31 -0.23
CA ASP A 137 -5.41 -7.41 -1.16
C ASP A 137 -5.91 -7.33 -2.61
N ILE A 138 -5.64 -6.20 -3.28
CA ILE A 138 -5.98 -5.98 -4.69
C ILE A 138 -5.33 -7.03 -5.59
N ALA A 139 -4.02 -7.27 -5.41
CA ALA A 139 -3.25 -8.15 -6.30
C ALA A 139 -3.77 -9.58 -6.22
N PHE A 140 -4.10 -10.04 -5.00
CA PHE A 140 -4.72 -11.35 -4.77
C PHE A 140 -6.10 -11.43 -5.41
N SER A 141 -6.98 -10.46 -5.17
CA SER A 141 -8.35 -10.43 -5.67
C SER A 141 -8.41 -10.40 -7.20
N ILE A 142 -7.60 -9.53 -7.84
CA ILE A 142 -7.50 -9.46 -9.30
C ILE A 142 -6.82 -10.74 -9.86
N GLY A 143 -5.84 -11.28 -9.16
CA GLY A 143 -5.17 -12.52 -9.54
C GLY A 143 -6.16 -13.68 -9.64
N VAL A 144 -6.97 -13.89 -8.59
CA VAL A 144 -8.03 -14.92 -8.57
C VAL A 144 -9.07 -14.67 -9.66
N LEU A 145 -9.49 -13.41 -9.82
CA LEU A 145 -10.46 -13.04 -10.86
C LEU A 145 -9.91 -13.28 -12.29
N SER A 146 -8.61 -13.08 -12.47
CA SER A 146 -7.93 -13.31 -13.75
C SER A 146 -7.87 -14.81 -14.14
N LEU A 147 -7.88 -15.73 -13.17
CA LEU A 147 -7.96 -17.16 -13.43
C LEU A 147 -9.29 -17.56 -14.09
N LEU A 148 -10.36 -16.82 -13.84
CA LEU A 148 -11.66 -17.03 -14.49
C LEU A 148 -11.70 -16.50 -15.94
N GLY A 149 -10.70 -15.74 -16.35
CA GLY A 149 -10.47 -15.29 -17.71
C GLY A 149 -11.61 -14.44 -18.29
N SER A 150 -12.05 -14.84 -19.52
CA SER A 150 -13.09 -14.12 -20.25
C SER A 150 -14.53 -14.35 -19.73
N ARG A 151 -14.71 -15.25 -18.75
CA ARG A 151 -16.02 -15.49 -18.13
C ARG A 151 -16.47 -14.34 -17.24
N VAL A 152 -15.55 -13.49 -16.81
CA VAL A 152 -15.84 -12.34 -15.94
C VAL A 152 -16.10 -11.10 -16.80
N PRO A 153 -17.28 -10.44 -16.65
CA PRO A 153 -17.55 -9.17 -17.31
C PRO A 153 -16.54 -8.09 -16.93
N ILE A 154 -16.16 -7.26 -17.90
CA ILE A 154 -15.20 -6.16 -17.68
C ILE A 154 -15.69 -5.20 -16.60
N SER A 155 -17.00 -4.92 -16.56
CA SER A 155 -17.61 -4.05 -15.55
C SER A 155 -17.38 -4.54 -14.11
N LEU A 156 -17.37 -5.86 -13.90
CA LEU A 156 -17.09 -6.44 -12.58
C LEU A 156 -15.61 -6.28 -12.19
N LYS A 157 -14.71 -6.39 -13.15
CA LYS A 157 -13.27 -6.13 -12.91
C LYS A 157 -13.03 -4.69 -12.52
N ILE A 158 -13.63 -3.74 -13.27
CA ILE A 158 -13.55 -2.30 -12.99
C ILE A 158 -14.12 -2.00 -11.60
N PHE A 159 -15.30 -2.55 -11.27
CA PHE A 159 -15.91 -2.39 -9.96
C PHE A 159 -15.00 -2.91 -8.83
N LEU A 160 -14.44 -4.11 -8.98
CA LEU A 160 -13.54 -4.70 -7.98
C LEU A 160 -12.27 -3.87 -7.79
N THR A 161 -11.66 -3.39 -8.88
CA THR A 161 -10.49 -2.50 -8.83
C THR A 161 -10.82 -1.19 -8.11
N ALA A 162 -11.93 -0.54 -8.45
CA ALA A 162 -12.34 0.69 -7.82
C ALA A 162 -12.67 0.50 -6.31
N LEU A 163 -13.32 -0.61 -5.96
CA LEU A 163 -13.62 -0.98 -4.57
C LEU A 163 -12.32 -1.16 -3.78
N ALA A 164 -11.39 -1.95 -4.30
CA ALA A 164 -10.13 -2.25 -3.63
C ALA A 164 -9.23 -1.00 -3.48
N ILE A 165 -9.22 -0.10 -4.46
CA ILE A 165 -8.53 1.20 -4.37
C ILE A 165 -9.08 2.06 -3.22
N ILE A 166 -10.40 2.08 -3.02
CA ILE A 166 -11.03 2.84 -1.94
C ILE A 166 -10.75 2.18 -0.59
N ASP A 167 -10.75 0.85 -0.55
CA ASP A 167 -10.45 0.06 0.63
C ASP A 167 -9.00 0.30 1.09
N ASP A 168 -8.04 0.29 0.17
CA ASP A 168 -6.64 0.64 0.46
C ASP A 168 -6.50 2.07 1.02
N LEU A 169 -7.25 3.03 0.46
CA LEU A 169 -7.28 4.39 1.00
C LEU A 169 -7.81 4.41 2.44
N GLY A 170 -8.86 3.64 2.71
CA GLY A 170 -9.40 3.44 4.05
C GLY A 170 -8.39 2.82 5.01
N ALA A 171 -7.67 1.78 4.57
CA ALA A 171 -6.61 1.14 5.35
C ALA A 171 -5.48 2.12 5.70
N ILE A 172 -5.04 2.96 4.75
CA ILE A 172 -4.04 4.01 4.98
C ILE A 172 -4.52 4.97 6.09
N ILE A 173 -5.77 5.42 6.03
CA ILE A 173 -6.36 6.33 7.02
C ILE A 173 -6.41 5.66 8.40
N ILE A 174 -6.85 4.41 8.46
CA ILE A 174 -6.92 3.65 9.70
C ILE A 174 -5.52 3.49 10.32
N ILE A 175 -4.52 3.10 9.53
CA ILE A 175 -3.13 2.96 9.99
C ILE A 175 -2.61 4.30 10.53
N ALA A 176 -2.86 5.40 9.82
CA ALA A 176 -2.39 6.73 10.21
C ALA A 176 -2.93 7.18 11.57
N PHE A 177 -4.21 6.91 11.87
CA PHE A 177 -4.86 7.42 13.07
C PHE A 177 -4.83 6.45 14.25
N PHE A 178 -4.88 5.14 14.02
CA PHE A 178 -5.07 4.16 15.08
C PHE A 178 -3.81 3.35 15.44
N TYR A 179 -2.81 3.32 14.55
CA TYR A 179 -1.61 2.51 14.73
C TYR A 179 -0.33 3.33 14.89
N SER A 180 -0.46 4.64 15.15
CA SER A 180 0.67 5.50 15.53
C SER A 180 1.09 5.23 16.98
N THR A 181 2.41 5.32 17.23
CA THR A 181 3.01 5.16 18.55
C THR A 181 3.22 6.52 19.24
N GLU A 182 4.10 6.62 20.23
CA GLU A 182 4.44 7.89 20.86
C GLU A 182 5.08 8.87 19.87
N LEU A 183 4.45 10.04 19.73
CA LEU A 183 4.86 11.04 18.74
C LEU A 183 6.12 11.79 19.19
N GLN A 184 7.13 11.79 18.33
CA GLN A 184 8.34 12.60 18.50
C GLN A 184 8.24 13.88 17.67
N TYR A 185 7.98 15.01 18.32
CA TYR A 185 7.69 16.30 17.67
C TYR A 185 8.82 16.79 16.75
N THR A 186 10.09 16.54 17.09
CA THR A 186 11.23 16.94 16.26
C THR A 186 11.21 16.22 14.91
N PHE A 187 11.02 14.91 14.92
CA PHE A 187 10.92 14.11 13.68
C PHE A 187 9.65 14.44 12.89
N LEU A 188 8.55 14.72 13.59
CA LEU A 188 7.31 15.16 12.96
C LEU A 188 7.49 16.47 12.19
N LEU A 189 8.22 17.45 12.79
CA LEU A 189 8.55 18.71 12.13
C LEU A 189 9.42 18.49 10.89
N LEU A 190 10.45 17.63 10.98
CA LEU A 190 11.34 17.32 9.86
C LEU A 190 10.60 16.56 8.74
N MET A 191 9.68 15.66 9.09
CA MET A 191 8.77 14.99 8.15
C MET A 191 7.93 16.03 7.41
N LEU A 192 7.27 16.94 8.13
CA LEU A 192 6.45 17.99 7.54
C LEU A 192 7.28 18.91 6.64
N LEU A 193 8.46 19.29 7.06
CA LEU A 193 9.38 20.11 6.25
C LEU A 193 9.76 19.40 4.95
N SER A 194 10.11 18.11 5.02
CA SER A 194 10.44 17.31 3.84
C SER A 194 9.26 17.21 2.88
N PHE A 195 8.05 17.03 3.40
CA PHE A 195 6.83 17.01 2.58
C PHE A 195 6.55 18.37 1.93
N LEU A 196 6.72 19.48 2.65
CA LEU A 196 6.57 20.83 2.09
C LEU A 196 7.59 21.10 0.98
N ILE A 197 8.85 20.65 1.13
CA ILE A 197 9.87 20.75 0.08
C ILE A 197 9.43 19.98 -1.17
N LEU A 198 8.87 18.77 -1.03
CA LEU A 198 8.36 18.01 -2.17
C LEU A 198 7.21 18.74 -2.90
N ILE A 199 6.27 19.30 -2.15
CA ILE A 199 5.18 20.12 -2.72
C ILE A 199 5.76 21.36 -3.43
N PHE A 200 6.74 22.01 -2.85
CA PHE A 200 7.38 23.19 -3.45
C PHE A 200 8.10 22.85 -4.76
N LEU A 201 8.83 21.73 -4.80
CA LEU A 201 9.43 21.20 -6.05
C LEU A 201 8.38 20.93 -7.13
N ASN A 202 7.24 20.37 -6.75
CA ASN A 202 6.13 20.14 -7.68
C ASN A 202 5.59 21.46 -8.23
N LYS A 203 5.35 22.45 -7.36
CA LYS A 203 4.87 23.80 -7.77
C LYS A 203 5.86 24.55 -8.67
N LEU A 204 7.16 24.34 -8.48
CA LEU A 204 8.21 24.87 -9.36
C LEU A 204 8.30 24.14 -10.71
N GLY A 205 7.49 23.11 -10.93
CA GLY A 205 7.47 22.35 -12.18
C GLY A 205 8.66 21.39 -12.34
N PHE A 206 9.40 21.08 -11.27
CA PHE A 206 10.43 20.05 -11.32
C PHE A 206 9.82 18.68 -11.63
N ARG A 207 10.26 18.06 -12.74
CA ARG A 207 9.75 16.75 -13.21
C ARG A 207 10.81 15.65 -13.18
N ARG A 208 12.00 15.91 -12.65
CA ARG A 208 13.08 14.93 -12.57
C ARG A 208 12.84 14.01 -11.37
N PHE A 209 13.04 12.69 -11.57
CA PHE A 209 12.85 11.66 -10.56
C PHE A 209 13.78 11.81 -9.34
N PHE A 210 15.06 12.11 -9.57
CA PHE A 210 16.08 12.10 -8.52
C PHE A 210 15.78 12.98 -7.29
N PRO A 211 15.34 14.25 -7.41
CA PRO A 211 15.02 15.06 -6.22
C PRO A 211 13.92 14.44 -5.37
N TYR A 212 12.86 13.92 -6.01
CA TYR A 212 11.77 13.26 -5.31
C TYR A 212 12.22 11.98 -4.60
N PHE A 213 13.09 11.21 -5.24
CA PHE A 213 13.64 9.97 -4.66
C PHE A 213 14.45 10.25 -3.40
N PHE A 214 15.42 11.18 -3.44
CA PHE A 214 16.27 11.48 -2.28
C PHE A 214 15.50 12.13 -1.13
N ILE A 215 14.59 13.07 -1.44
CA ILE A 215 13.77 13.70 -0.40
C ILE A 215 12.73 12.68 0.12
N GLY A 216 12.28 11.75 -0.71
CA GLY A 216 11.42 10.64 -0.32
C GLY A 216 12.07 9.71 0.70
N ILE A 217 13.37 9.40 0.55
CA ILE A 217 14.13 8.64 1.55
C ILE A 217 14.22 9.41 2.87
N LEU A 218 14.50 10.72 2.83
CA LEU A 218 14.52 11.56 4.03
C LEU A 218 13.14 11.65 4.69
N LEU A 219 12.09 11.79 3.89
CA LEU A 219 10.70 11.77 4.36
C LEU A 219 10.39 10.46 5.08
N TRP A 220 10.77 9.31 4.49
CA TRP A 220 10.60 8.00 5.11
C TRP A 220 11.36 7.91 6.43
N PHE A 221 12.62 8.31 6.47
CA PHE A 221 13.45 8.28 7.68
C PHE A 221 12.84 9.13 8.82
N PHE A 222 12.38 10.34 8.50
CA PHE A 222 11.75 11.20 9.49
C PHE A 222 10.36 10.70 9.92
N THR A 223 9.59 10.08 9.02
CA THR A 223 8.32 9.45 9.35
C THR A 223 8.56 8.27 10.32
N HIS A 224 9.54 7.43 10.03
CA HIS A 224 9.94 6.31 10.90
C HIS A 224 10.31 6.79 12.31
N GLY A 225 11.09 7.87 12.44
CA GLY A 225 11.47 8.45 13.73
C GLY A 225 10.36 9.23 14.43
N SER A 226 9.27 9.58 13.75
CA SER A 226 8.20 10.44 14.30
C SER A 226 7.18 9.71 15.19
N GLY A 227 7.14 8.37 15.14
CA GLY A 227 6.11 7.56 15.78
C GLY A 227 4.86 7.34 14.91
N ILE A 228 4.83 7.96 13.72
CA ILE A 228 3.83 7.66 12.69
C ILE A 228 4.30 6.44 11.89
N HIS A 229 3.36 5.60 11.45
CA HIS A 229 3.70 4.42 10.66
C HIS A 229 4.46 4.80 9.38
N SER A 230 5.62 4.17 9.15
CA SER A 230 6.58 4.52 8.08
C SER A 230 5.96 4.48 6.67
N THR A 231 4.93 3.64 6.48
CA THR A 231 4.21 3.49 5.21
C THR A 231 3.56 4.77 4.71
N ILE A 232 3.20 5.69 5.62
CA ILE A 232 2.58 6.98 5.29
C ILE A 232 3.52 7.86 4.46
N SER A 233 4.82 7.70 4.63
CA SER A 233 5.81 8.41 3.80
C SER A 233 5.64 8.13 2.31
N GLY A 234 5.34 6.88 1.94
CA GLY A 234 5.04 6.49 0.56
C GLY A 234 3.82 7.22 0.01
N VAL A 235 2.77 7.31 0.81
CA VAL A 235 1.53 8.04 0.47
C VAL A 235 1.81 9.52 0.24
N LEU A 236 2.49 10.17 1.19
CA LEU A 236 2.83 11.59 1.11
C LEU A 236 3.70 11.88 -0.11
N LEU A 237 4.70 11.03 -0.39
CA LEU A 237 5.55 11.15 -1.57
C LEU A 237 4.72 11.06 -2.86
N ALA A 238 3.84 10.08 -2.99
CA ALA A 238 2.98 9.91 -4.15
C ALA A 238 2.04 11.09 -4.37
N CYS A 239 1.48 11.64 -3.29
CA CYS A 239 0.66 12.85 -3.36
C CYS A 239 1.46 14.06 -3.87
N ALA A 240 2.73 14.19 -3.48
CA ALA A 240 3.59 15.30 -3.85
C ALA A 240 4.12 15.23 -5.29
N ILE A 241 4.26 14.04 -5.89
CA ILE A 241 4.77 13.89 -7.27
C ILE A 241 3.81 14.50 -8.29
N PRO A 242 4.29 15.27 -9.30
CA PRO A 242 3.43 15.85 -10.32
C PRO A 242 2.79 14.78 -11.21
N HIS A 243 1.48 14.88 -11.45
CA HIS A 243 0.79 14.05 -12.43
C HIS A 243 0.86 14.71 -13.79
N LYS A 244 1.27 13.96 -14.83
CA LYS A 244 1.30 14.45 -16.21
C LYS A 244 -0.07 14.18 -16.84
N ASN A 245 -0.87 15.23 -17.09
CA ASN A 245 -2.02 15.08 -17.98
C ASN A 245 -1.53 14.72 -19.37
N SER A 246 -1.89 13.53 -19.83
CA SER A 246 -1.53 13.02 -21.17
C SER A 246 -2.17 13.79 -22.31
N GLU A 247 -3.12 14.68 -22.02
CA GLU A 247 -3.90 15.40 -23.04
C GLU A 247 -3.33 16.78 -23.44
N LYS A 248 -2.18 17.18 -22.92
CA LYS A 248 -1.53 18.46 -23.28
C LYS A 248 -0.06 18.23 -23.64
N GLY A 249 0.18 17.51 -24.73
CA GLY A 249 1.50 17.35 -25.31
C GLY A 249 1.42 16.89 -26.73
#